data_b51eae1f2c4c32dbb3f5b32d838397b2
#
_entry.id   b51eae1f2c4c32dbb3f5b32d838397b2
#
_cell.length_a   1.000
_cell.length_b   1.000
_cell.length_c   1.000
_cell.angle_alpha   90.00
_cell.angle_beta   90.00
_cell.angle_gamma   90.00
#
_symmetry.space_group_name_H-M   'P 1'
#
loop_
_entity.id
_entity.type
_entity.pdbx_description
1 polymer ?
#
loop_
_entity_poly.entity_id
_entity_poly.type
_entity_poly.pdbx_seq_one_letter_code
_entity_poly.pdbx_strand_id
1 'polypeptide(L)'
;SSNVQRPGHTMSESSVGKEFDRIFTNCNKRIIVATFASNIHRMQQIINSAVKFNRKVAVVGRSMLNVISVASELGYLNAPEGTLIDIDKIGIYNPEQLVIMTTGSQGEPMAALSRMSTGEHKKVQVTPDDLIIFSSSPIPGNEKSVGRVIDELEKLGAEVIYNQLADVHVSGH
;
A
#
# COMPACT_ATOMS: atom_id res chain seq x y z
N SER A 1 17.67 -5.52 -16.66
CA SER A 1 17.52 -5.97 -16.83
C SER A 1 17.10 -6.33 -17.21
N SER A 2 17.15 -6.39 -17.05
CA SER A 2 16.82 -6.85 -17.25
C SER A 2 16.26 -7.38 -17.26
N ASN A 3 15.95 -7.70 -16.89
CA ASN A 3 15.48 -8.49 -16.71
C ASN A 3 15.21 -9.23 -16.94
N VAL A 4 15.32 -9.30 -17.09
CA VAL A 4 15.23 -10.25 -17.21
C VAL A 4 15.24 -11.17 -17.00
N GLN A 5 15.38 -11.20 -17.18
CA GLN A 5 15.39 -12.42 -16.85
C GLN A 5 16.29 -12.92 -15.80
N ARG A 6 15.94 -12.92 -14.69
CA ARG A 6 16.61 -13.52 -13.57
C ARG A 6 15.71 -14.54 -12.98
N PRO A 7 15.80 -15.77 -13.46
CA PRO A 7 14.89 -16.82 -13.07
C PRO A 7 14.88 -16.98 -11.56
N GLY A 8 13.72 -17.05 -11.00
CA GLY A 8 13.57 -17.28 -9.57
C GLY A 8 13.79 -16.06 -8.70
N HIS A 9 14.15 -14.93 -9.30
CA HIS A 9 14.50 -13.76 -8.51
C HIS A 9 13.49 -12.65 -8.59
N THR A 10 12.71 -12.58 -9.65
CA THR A 10 11.71 -11.55 -9.83
C THR A 10 10.33 -12.15 -9.72
N MET A 11 9.51 -11.61 -8.87
CA MET A 11 8.14 -12.06 -8.69
C MET A 11 7.29 -11.52 -9.83
N SER A 12 6.45 -12.37 -10.43
CA SER A 12 5.53 -11.94 -11.46
C SER A 12 4.39 -11.13 -10.84
N GLU A 13 3.67 -10.39 -11.67
CA GLU A 13 2.53 -9.63 -11.17
C GLU A 13 1.44 -10.52 -10.59
N SER A 14 1.23 -11.71 -11.16
CA SER A 14 0.27 -12.64 -10.57
C SER A 14 0.75 -13.16 -9.22
N SER A 15 2.06 -13.32 -9.05
CA SER A 15 2.62 -13.73 -7.76
C SER A 15 2.47 -12.63 -6.70
N VAL A 16 2.56 -11.36 -7.12
CA VAL A 16 2.33 -10.25 -6.20
C VAL A 16 0.89 -10.27 -5.71
N GLY A 17 -0.07 -10.52 -6.61
CA GLY A 17 -1.46 -10.64 -6.20
C GLY A 17 -1.69 -11.77 -5.22
N LYS A 18 -1.03 -12.90 -5.43
CA LYS A 18 -1.11 -14.03 -4.48
C LYS A 18 -0.49 -13.68 -3.15
N GLU A 19 0.58 -12.90 -3.16
CA GLU A 19 1.21 -12.49 -1.90
C GLU A 19 0.31 -11.55 -1.11
N PHE A 20 -0.39 -10.64 -1.77
CA PHE A 20 -1.40 -9.83 -1.11
C PHE A 20 -2.47 -10.71 -0.48
N ASP A 21 -2.97 -11.69 -1.23
CA ASP A 21 -3.99 -12.60 -0.71
C ASP A 21 -3.48 -13.35 0.52
N ARG A 22 -2.23 -13.81 0.48
CA ARG A 22 -1.62 -14.52 1.59
C ARG A 22 -1.56 -13.64 2.84
N ILE A 23 -1.12 -12.40 2.65
CA ILE A 23 -1.02 -11.45 3.77
C ILE A 23 -2.41 -11.16 4.33
N PHE A 24 -3.39 -10.92 3.46
CA PHE A 24 -4.74 -10.57 3.90
C PHE A 24 -5.43 -11.72 4.61
N THR A 25 -5.15 -12.97 4.21
CA THR A 25 -5.83 -14.15 4.73
C THR A 25 -5.80 -14.25 6.26
N ASN A 26 -4.65 -13.94 6.85
CA ASN A 26 -4.46 -14.12 8.29
C ASN A 26 -4.37 -12.80 9.04
N CYS A 27 -4.88 -11.72 8.45
CA CYS A 27 -4.69 -10.40 9.02
C CYS A 27 -5.98 -9.88 9.64
N ASN A 28 -5.92 -9.60 10.94
CA ASN A 28 -7.03 -8.97 11.66
C ASN A 28 -6.79 -7.48 11.88
N LYS A 29 -5.70 -6.96 11.33
CA LYS A 29 -5.33 -5.56 11.47
C LYS A 29 -5.85 -4.74 10.31
N ARG A 30 -5.86 -3.43 10.49
CA ARG A 30 -6.13 -2.52 9.39
C ARG A 30 -4.89 -2.52 8.50
N ILE A 31 -5.09 -2.67 7.20
CA ILE A 31 -3.99 -2.79 6.25
C ILE A 31 -3.79 -1.45 5.56
N ILE A 32 -2.56 -0.94 5.60
CA ILE A 32 -2.19 0.30 4.91
C ILE A 32 -1.13 -0.07 3.88
N VAL A 33 -1.43 0.16 2.59
CA VAL A 33 -0.51 -0.20 1.51
C VAL A 33 0.03 1.07 0.87
N ALA A 34 1.35 1.22 0.89
CA ALA A 34 2.01 2.33 0.23
C ALA A 34 2.47 1.89 -1.16
N THR A 35 2.11 2.67 -2.16
CA THR A 35 2.49 2.39 -3.54
C THR A 35 2.63 3.70 -4.31
N PHE A 36 3.17 3.62 -5.52
CA PHE A 36 3.25 4.78 -6.41
C PHE A 36 1.85 5.16 -6.89
N ALA A 37 1.58 6.45 -6.93
CA ALA A 37 0.29 6.94 -7.41
C ALA A 37 0.05 6.59 -8.87
N SER A 38 1.11 6.34 -9.64
CA SER A 38 1.00 6.02 -11.07
C SER A 38 0.85 4.52 -11.34
N ASN A 39 0.92 3.67 -10.31
CA ASN A 39 0.88 2.23 -10.52
C ASN A 39 -0.56 1.72 -10.43
N ILE A 40 -1.31 1.95 -11.51
CA ILE A 40 -2.72 1.55 -11.57
C ILE A 40 -2.89 0.04 -11.46
N HIS A 41 -1.98 -0.72 -12.06
CA HIS A 41 -2.04 -2.17 -11.99
C HIS A 41 -1.95 -2.66 -10.54
N ARG A 42 -1.02 -2.09 -9.77
CA ARG A 42 -0.87 -2.46 -8.37
C ARG A 42 -2.09 -2.05 -7.55
N MET A 43 -2.66 -0.88 -7.84
CA MET A 43 -3.90 -0.47 -7.16
C MET A 43 -5.02 -1.44 -7.42
N GLN A 44 -5.14 -1.94 -8.66
CA GLN A 44 -6.17 -2.93 -8.97
C GLN A 44 -5.95 -4.22 -8.19
N GLN A 45 -4.70 -4.65 -8.04
CA GLN A 45 -4.39 -5.84 -7.25
C GLN A 45 -4.80 -5.67 -5.79
N ILE A 46 -4.55 -4.50 -5.23
CA ILE A 46 -4.94 -4.20 -3.85
C ILE A 46 -6.45 -4.23 -3.71
N ILE A 47 -7.17 -3.61 -4.64
CA ILE A 47 -8.63 -3.59 -4.63
C ILE A 47 -9.18 -5.00 -4.75
N ASN A 48 -8.61 -5.81 -5.64
CA ASN A 48 -9.06 -7.19 -5.82
C ASN A 48 -8.93 -8.00 -4.52
N SER A 49 -7.81 -7.86 -3.83
CA SER A 49 -7.62 -8.55 -2.55
C SER A 49 -8.58 -8.02 -1.48
N ALA A 50 -8.79 -6.72 -1.45
CA ALA A 50 -9.73 -6.13 -0.51
C ALA A 50 -11.13 -6.69 -0.71
N VAL A 51 -11.60 -6.75 -1.95
CA VAL A 51 -12.92 -7.30 -2.27
C VAL A 51 -13.00 -8.77 -1.84
N LYS A 52 -11.96 -9.53 -2.14
CA LYS A 52 -11.93 -10.95 -1.82
C LYS A 52 -12.06 -11.20 -0.32
N PHE A 53 -11.52 -10.32 0.50
CA PHE A 53 -11.53 -10.48 1.96
C PHE A 53 -12.51 -9.52 2.65
N ASN A 54 -13.47 -9.00 1.91
CA ASN A 54 -14.56 -8.17 2.44
C ASN A 54 -14.06 -6.91 3.13
N ARG A 55 -13.06 -6.26 2.55
CA ARG A 55 -12.55 -5.02 3.09
C ARG A 55 -12.96 -3.84 2.20
N LYS A 56 -13.21 -2.70 2.85
CA LYS A 56 -13.41 -1.44 2.14
C LYS A 56 -12.04 -0.80 1.91
N VAL A 57 -11.94 0.02 0.86
CA VAL A 57 -10.68 0.66 0.50
C VAL A 57 -10.86 2.17 0.57
N ALA A 58 -10.04 2.81 1.39
CA ALA A 58 -9.95 4.27 1.42
C ALA A 58 -8.60 4.68 0.82
N VAL A 59 -8.54 5.86 0.24
CA VAL A 59 -7.37 6.34 -0.45
C VAL A 59 -6.94 7.66 0.15
N VAL A 60 -5.64 7.80 0.46
CA VAL A 60 -5.09 9.06 0.93
C VAL A 60 -3.91 9.47 0.07
N GLY A 61 -3.81 10.79 -0.15
CA GLY A 61 -2.82 11.35 -1.05
C GLY A 61 -3.53 11.93 -2.26
N ARG A 62 -3.32 13.23 -2.48
CA ARG A 62 -4.05 13.95 -3.53
C ARG A 62 -3.77 13.36 -4.92
N SER A 63 -2.50 13.06 -5.19
CA SER A 63 -2.13 12.53 -6.50
C SER A 63 -2.78 11.17 -6.74
N MET A 64 -2.83 10.32 -5.72
CA MET A 64 -3.44 9.01 -5.86
C MET A 64 -4.95 9.10 -6.04
N LEU A 65 -5.60 10.00 -5.31
CA LEU A 65 -7.03 10.24 -5.50
C LEU A 65 -7.33 10.67 -6.93
N ASN A 66 -6.52 11.57 -7.48
CA ASN A 66 -6.71 12.04 -8.85
C ASN A 66 -6.54 10.90 -9.86
N VAL A 67 -5.50 10.10 -9.69
CA VAL A 67 -5.24 8.97 -10.61
C VAL A 67 -6.39 7.96 -10.54
N ILE A 68 -6.85 7.63 -9.35
CA ILE A 68 -7.95 6.68 -9.19
C ILE A 68 -9.23 7.21 -9.84
N SER A 69 -9.52 8.48 -9.65
CA SER A 69 -10.70 9.09 -10.26
C SER A 69 -10.66 8.99 -11.79
N VAL A 70 -9.54 9.38 -12.38
CA VAL A 70 -9.39 9.36 -13.84
C VAL A 70 -9.37 7.92 -14.36
N ALA A 71 -8.62 7.04 -13.70
CA ALA A 71 -8.52 5.65 -14.15
C ALA A 71 -9.86 4.93 -14.08
N SER A 72 -10.64 5.23 -13.04
CA SER A 72 -11.98 4.63 -12.90
C SER A 72 -12.92 5.14 -13.99
N GLU A 73 -12.86 6.42 -14.28
CA GLU A 73 -13.68 7.03 -15.32
C GLU A 73 -13.37 6.46 -16.69
N LEU A 74 -12.09 6.20 -16.96
CA LEU A 74 -11.65 5.67 -18.26
C LEU A 74 -11.76 4.14 -18.34
N GLY A 75 -12.16 3.48 -17.27
CA GLY A 75 -12.31 2.04 -17.25
C GLY A 75 -11.03 1.25 -17.03
N TYR A 76 -9.94 1.92 -16.68
CA TYR A 76 -8.67 1.24 -16.40
C TYR A 76 -8.60 0.68 -14.98
N LEU A 77 -9.49 1.12 -14.11
CA LEU A 77 -9.55 0.65 -12.73
C LEU A 77 -10.99 0.32 -12.41
N ASN A 78 -11.21 -0.87 -11.87
CA ASN A 78 -12.55 -1.35 -11.59
C ASN A 78 -12.68 -1.75 -10.13
N ALA A 79 -13.67 -1.18 -9.45
CA ALA A 79 -13.99 -1.55 -8.08
C ALA A 79 -15.50 -1.74 -8.00
N PRO A 80 -15.95 -2.85 -7.39
CA PRO A 80 -17.40 -3.02 -7.17
C PRO A 80 -17.95 -1.84 -6.39
N GLU A 81 -19.20 -1.51 -6.65
CA GLU A 81 -19.85 -0.41 -5.97
C GLU A 81 -19.77 -0.59 -4.45
N GLY A 82 -19.44 0.49 -3.75
CA GLY A 82 -19.33 0.45 -2.30
C GLY A 82 -17.98 0.00 -1.77
N THR A 83 -17.04 -0.41 -2.64
CA THR A 83 -15.71 -0.82 -2.19
C THR A 83 -14.85 0.38 -1.83
N LEU A 84 -14.83 1.39 -2.69
CA LEU A 84 -14.06 2.60 -2.42
C LEU A 84 -14.88 3.52 -1.52
N ILE A 85 -14.30 3.91 -0.40
CA ILE A 85 -14.97 4.78 0.57
C ILE A 85 -14.14 6.04 0.80
N ASP A 86 -14.79 7.09 1.26
CA ASP A 86 -14.13 8.33 1.62
C ASP A 86 -13.33 8.10 2.90
N ILE A 87 -12.14 8.73 2.97
CA ILE A 87 -11.27 8.60 4.14
C ILE A 87 -11.97 9.06 5.43
N ASP A 88 -12.91 9.97 5.33
CA ASP A 88 -13.63 10.44 6.51
C ASP A 88 -14.55 9.38 7.11
N LYS A 89 -14.78 8.28 6.40
CA LYS A 89 -15.68 7.22 6.87
C LYS A 89 -14.98 6.03 7.47
N ILE A 90 -13.64 6.05 7.56
CA ILE A 90 -12.92 4.88 8.07
C ILE A 90 -13.27 4.56 9.52
N GLY A 91 -13.71 5.57 10.29
CA GLY A 91 -14.02 5.36 11.71
C GLY A 91 -15.22 4.46 11.99
N ILE A 92 -16.06 4.20 10.99
CA ILE A 92 -17.23 3.35 11.21
C ILE A 92 -16.94 1.87 10.94
N TYR A 93 -15.71 1.53 10.53
CA TYR A 93 -15.33 0.16 10.23
C TYR A 93 -14.32 -0.36 11.24
N ASN A 94 -14.35 -1.66 11.47
CA ASN A 94 -13.33 -2.32 12.29
C ASN A 94 -12.03 -2.46 11.49
N PRO A 95 -10.88 -2.62 12.18
CA PRO A 95 -9.60 -2.74 11.47
C PRO A 95 -9.60 -3.83 10.39
N GLU A 96 -10.17 -5.00 10.67
CA GLU A 96 -10.16 -6.09 9.71
C GLU A 96 -11.03 -5.83 8.49
N GLN A 97 -11.81 -4.75 8.48
CA GLN A 97 -12.68 -4.38 7.38
C GLN A 97 -12.09 -3.30 6.47
N LEU A 98 -10.87 -2.85 6.75
CA LEU A 98 -10.32 -1.68 6.07
C LEU A 98 -8.98 -1.97 5.40
N VAL A 99 -8.81 -1.36 4.23
CA VAL A 99 -7.53 -1.17 3.56
C VAL A 99 -7.41 0.31 3.24
N ILE A 100 -6.23 0.88 3.51
CA ILE A 100 -5.94 2.26 3.12
C ILE A 100 -4.81 2.21 2.10
N MET A 101 -5.05 2.74 0.91
CA MET A 101 -3.99 2.93 -0.08
C MET A 101 -3.44 4.33 0.09
N THR A 102 -2.12 4.46 0.13
CA THR A 102 -1.48 5.72 0.41
C THR A 102 -0.26 5.96 -0.48
N THR A 103 0.06 7.22 -0.68
CA THR A 103 1.32 7.64 -1.28
C THR A 103 2.40 7.62 -0.22
N GLY A 104 3.67 7.73 -0.65
CA GLY A 104 4.79 7.85 0.27
C GLY A 104 5.66 6.63 0.36
N SER A 105 5.61 5.73 -0.64
CA SER A 105 6.40 4.51 -0.63
C SER A 105 7.91 4.76 -0.73
N GLN A 106 8.33 5.99 -1.08
CA GLN A 106 9.74 6.36 -1.20
C GLN A 106 10.22 7.23 -0.04
N GLY A 107 9.41 7.39 0.99
CA GLY A 107 9.79 8.19 2.15
C GLY A 107 9.77 9.69 1.91
N GLU A 108 9.03 10.15 0.91
CA GLU A 108 8.94 11.58 0.60
C GLU A 108 8.37 12.32 1.82
N PRO A 109 9.02 13.40 2.27
CA PRO A 109 8.64 14.02 3.55
C PRO A 109 7.21 14.53 3.63
N MET A 110 6.67 15.00 2.51
CA MET A 110 5.33 15.57 2.50
C MET A 110 4.24 14.59 2.10
N ALA A 111 4.62 13.36 1.76
CA ALA A 111 3.64 12.36 1.34
C ALA A 111 2.82 11.87 2.53
N ALA A 112 1.68 11.31 2.23
CA ALA A 112 0.72 10.91 3.27
C ALA A 112 1.33 9.93 4.28
N LEU A 113 2.05 8.92 3.81
CA LEU A 113 2.62 7.93 4.73
C LEU A 113 3.65 8.55 5.66
N SER A 114 4.50 9.46 5.16
CA SER A 114 5.47 10.14 6.01
C SER A 114 4.78 10.95 7.10
N ARG A 115 3.67 11.61 6.76
CA ARG A 115 2.91 12.36 7.76
C ARG A 115 2.24 11.44 8.77
N MET A 116 1.81 10.25 8.33
CA MET A 116 1.29 9.25 9.26
C MET A 116 2.37 8.80 10.24
N SER A 117 3.60 8.62 9.74
CA SER A 117 4.70 8.09 10.56
C SER A 117 5.12 9.06 11.65
N THR A 118 4.91 10.36 11.46
CA THR A 118 5.26 11.37 12.45
C THR A 118 4.06 11.81 13.30
N GLY A 119 2.89 11.24 13.05
CA GLY A 119 1.68 11.62 13.76
C GLY A 119 1.03 12.89 13.25
N GLU A 120 1.49 13.41 12.11
CA GLU A 120 1.00 14.68 11.57
C GLU A 120 -0.18 14.53 10.63
N HIS A 121 -0.53 13.31 10.25
CA HIS A 121 -1.65 13.12 9.33
C HIS A 121 -2.96 13.32 10.06
N LYS A 122 -3.85 14.14 9.48
CA LYS A 122 -5.07 14.55 10.17
C LYS A 122 -6.13 13.46 10.19
N LYS A 123 -6.13 12.58 9.21
CA LYS A 123 -7.21 11.59 9.05
C LYS A 123 -6.83 10.19 9.51
N VAL A 124 -5.56 9.84 9.47
CA VAL A 124 -5.11 8.48 9.79
C VAL A 124 -4.10 8.55 10.92
N GLN A 125 -4.45 7.94 12.05
CA GLN A 125 -3.54 7.78 13.18
C GLN A 125 -3.10 6.32 13.19
N VAL A 126 -1.79 6.10 13.07
CA VAL A 126 -1.23 4.74 13.05
C VAL A 126 -1.17 4.21 14.47
N THR A 127 -1.60 2.97 14.65
CA THR A 127 -1.68 2.31 15.95
C THR A 127 -1.09 0.90 15.84
N PRO A 128 -0.95 0.18 16.96
CA PRO A 128 -0.55 -1.23 16.90
C PRO A 128 -1.53 -2.13 16.15
N ASP A 129 -2.74 -1.66 15.88
CA ASP A 129 -3.71 -2.42 15.09
C ASP A 129 -3.52 -2.22 13.59
N ASP A 130 -2.39 -1.67 13.17
CA ASP A 130 -2.13 -1.42 11.76
C ASP A 130 -0.99 -2.30 11.25
N LEU A 131 -1.18 -2.79 10.03
CA LEU A 131 -0.14 -3.46 9.25
C LEU A 131 0.15 -2.59 8.04
N ILE A 132 1.39 -2.15 7.89
CA ILE A 132 1.79 -1.31 6.77
C ILE A 132 2.59 -2.15 5.78
N ILE A 133 2.20 -2.10 4.52
CA ILE A 133 2.86 -2.84 3.45
C ILE A 133 3.48 -1.83 2.48
N PHE A 134 4.79 -1.95 2.27
CA PHE A 134 5.47 -1.21 1.20
C PHE A 134 5.47 -2.12 -0.03
N SER A 135 4.74 -1.72 -1.06
CA SER A 135 4.55 -2.57 -2.24
C SER A 135 5.54 -2.26 -3.35
N SER A 136 6.48 -1.35 -3.13
CA SER A 136 7.51 -1.04 -4.10
C SER A 136 8.86 -0.89 -3.40
N SER A 137 9.92 -1.27 -4.11
CA SER A 137 11.28 -1.14 -3.60
C SER A 137 11.71 0.33 -3.57
N PRO A 138 12.61 0.71 -2.66
CA PRO A 138 13.17 2.05 -2.71
C PRO A 138 13.92 2.27 -4.01
N ILE A 139 13.72 3.43 -4.62
CA ILE A 139 14.54 3.87 -5.72
C ILE A 139 15.93 4.18 -5.15
N PRO A 140 17.02 3.84 -5.87
CA PRO A 140 18.36 4.13 -5.35
C PRO A 140 18.49 5.59 -4.91
N GLY A 141 18.98 5.76 -3.69
CA GLY A 141 19.07 7.07 -3.06
C GLY A 141 17.99 7.33 -2.03
N ASN A 142 16.90 6.55 -2.06
CA ASN A 142 15.78 6.76 -1.13
C ASN A 142 15.80 5.81 0.06
N GLU A 143 16.82 4.97 0.17
CA GLU A 143 16.85 3.93 1.22
C GLU A 143 16.79 4.52 2.62
N LYS A 144 17.50 5.62 2.86
CA LYS A 144 17.49 6.25 4.18
C LYS A 144 16.13 6.85 4.52
N SER A 145 15.50 7.49 3.54
CA SER A 145 14.19 8.09 3.75
C SER A 145 13.15 7.02 4.06
N VAL A 146 13.16 5.92 3.30
CA VAL A 146 12.24 4.80 3.53
C VAL A 146 12.51 4.17 4.89
N GLY A 147 13.78 3.94 5.21
CA GLY A 147 14.16 3.35 6.51
C GLY A 147 13.70 4.20 7.68
N ARG A 148 13.80 5.53 7.55
CA ARG A 148 13.33 6.42 8.61
C ARG A 148 11.82 6.29 8.82
N VAL A 149 11.06 6.24 7.73
CA VAL A 149 9.61 6.10 7.82
C VAL A 149 9.25 4.75 8.47
N ILE A 150 9.92 3.68 8.08
CA ILE A 150 9.69 2.36 8.67
C ILE A 150 9.96 2.40 10.18
N ASP A 151 11.08 3.00 10.58
CA ASP A 151 11.43 3.09 12.00
C ASP A 151 10.37 3.86 12.79
N GLU A 152 9.90 4.97 12.24
CA GLU A 152 8.87 5.76 12.91
C GLU A 152 7.56 5.01 13.02
N LEU A 153 7.17 4.29 11.99
CA LEU A 153 5.94 3.49 12.02
C LEU A 153 6.05 2.38 13.07
N GLU A 154 7.20 1.74 13.16
CA GLU A 154 7.40 0.68 14.15
C GLU A 154 7.40 1.24 15.56
N LYS A 155 7.88 2.46 15.75
CA LYS A 155 7.80 3.11 17.07
C LYS A 155 6.36 3.35 17.50
N LEU A 156 5.44 3.49 16.55
CA LEU A 156 4.02 3.64 16.83
C LEU A 156 3.36 2.30 17.12
N GLY A 157 4.11 1.21 17.06
CA GLY A 157 3.62 -0.12 17.35
C GLY A 157 3.10 -0.88 16.14
N ALA A 158 3.13 -0.28 14.96
CA ALA A 158 2.64 -0.92 13.76
C ALA A 158 3.57 -2.03 13.29
N GLU A 159 2.99 -3.02 12.63
CA GLU A 159 3.76 -4.05 11.95
C GLU A 159 4.04 -3.55 10.52
N VAL A 160 5.27 -3.77 10.03
CA VAL A 160 5.66 -3.28 8.71
C VAL A 160 6.20 -4.44 7.89
N ILE A 161 5.68 -4.58 6.67
CA ILE A 161 6.16 -5.54 5.69
C ILE A 161 6.72 -4.74 4.53
N TYR A 162 8.01 -4.91 4.24
CA TYR A 162 8.61 -4.17 3.14
C TYR A 162 9.48 -5.03 2.22
N ASN A 163 9.87 -6.21 2.64
CA ASN A 163 10.74 -7.05 1.83
C ASN A 163 9.99 -8.00 0.93
N GLN A 164 8.81 -8.47 1.34
CA GLN A 164 8.15 -9.55 0.63
C GLN A 164 7.65 -9.17 -0.76
N LEU A 165 7.14 -7.95 -0.91
CA LEU A 165 6.66 -7.46 -2.20
C LEU A 165 7.69 -6.57 -2.87
N ALA A 166 8.44 -5.81 -2.09
CA ALA A 166 9.41 -4.87 -2.63
C ALA A 166 10.61 -5.56 -3.25
N ASP A 167 10.94 -6.76 -2.80
CA ASP A 167 12.11 -7.47 -3.30
C ASP A 167 11.96 -7.95 -4.73
N VAL A 168 10.77 -7.86 -5.29
CA VAL A 168 10.55 -8.33 -6.65
C VAL A 168 11.43 -7.64 -7.67
N HIS A 169 11.92 -6.45 -7.34
CA HIS A 169 12.71 -5.68 -8.27
C HIS A 169 14.18 -5.61 -7.92
N VAL A 170 14.58 -6.18 -6.79
CA VAL A 170 15.96 -6.09 -6.36
C VAL A 170 16.68 -7.41 -6.42
N SER A 171 15.96 -8.47 -6.59
CA SER A 171 16.55 -9.80 -6.65
C SER A 171 17.55 -9.88 -7.77
N GLY A 172 18.61 -10.61 -7.57
CA GLY A 172 19.59 -10.79 -8.60
C GLY A 172 20.66 -9.74 -8.65
N HIS A 173 20.71 -8.87 -7.72
CA HIS A 173 21.76 -7.86 -7.69
C HIS A 173 23.10 -8.41 -7.37
#